data_ed53c72daed042a59d2d4bb06656ef06
#
_entry.id   ed53c72daed042a59d2d4bb06656ef06
#
_cell.length_a   1.000
_cell.length_b   1.000
_cell.length_c   1.000
_cell.angle_alpha   90.00
_cell.angle_beta   90.00
_cell.angle_gamma   90.00
#
_symmetry.space_group_name_H-M   'P 1'
#
loop_
_entity.id
_entity.type
_entity.pdbx_description
1 polymer ?
#
loop_
_entity_poly.entity_id
_entity_poly.type
_entity_poly.pdbx_seq_one_letter_code
_entity_poly.pdbx_strand_id
1 'polypeptide(L)'
;MSCFELIRRRRLPVYLAVFKRLGPSFGGPLSFPLEGWTLAADLPAAAPGLSPALDELDELVADCGGRVYLSKDARLRPELLPVMYPQLESFRAQRARSDPDGVLRSDLGRRLGLCEGAG
;
A
#
# COMPACT_ATOMS: atom_id res chain seq x y z
N MET A 1 -0.83 9.79 16.98
CA MET A 1 0.08 8.63 17.14
C MET A 1 0.91 8.51 15.86
N SER A 2 2.20 8.21 15.98
CA SER A 2 3.08 7.97 14.84
C SER A 2 3.27 6.46 14.59
N CYS A 3 3.75 6.10 13.39
CA CYS A 3 4.09 4.69 13.09
C CYS A 3 5.13 4.13 14.07
N PHE A 4 6.12 4.95 14.45
CA PHE A 4 7.13 4.53 15.43
C PHE A 4 6.54 4.23 16.82
N GLU A 5 5.59 5.06 17.28
CA GLU A 5 4.90 4.84 18.54
C GLU A 5 4.05 3.56 18.49
N LEU A 6 3.39 3.29 17.39
CA LEU A 6 2.60 2.07 17.21
C LEU A 6 3.49 0.83 17.21
N ILE A 7 4.59 0.84 16.44
CA ILE A 7 5.58 -0.24 16.40
C ILE A 7 6.11 -0.54 17.80
N ARG A 8 6.48 0.50 18.56
CA ARG A 8 6.97 0.36 19.92
C ARG A 8 5.89 -0.19 20.88
N ARG A 9 4.67 0.35 20.81
CA ARG A 9 3.55 -0.07 21.66
C ARG A 9 3.18 -1.53 21.44
N ARG A 10 3.19 -1.96 20.18
CA ARG A 10 2.92 -3.34 19.78
C ARG A 10 4.14 -4.27 19.95
N ARG A 11 5.29 -3.72 20.37
CA ARG A 11 6.54 -4.48 20.56
C ARG A 11 6.93 -5.30 19.33
N LEU A 12 6.75 -4.71 18.15
CA LEU A 12 7.07 -5.41 16.91
C LEU A 12 8.58 -5.60 16.77
N PRO A 13 9.06 -6.82 16.49
CA PRO A 13 10.48 -7.12 16.38
C PRO A 13 11.03 -6.69 15.02
N VAL A 14 11.37 -5.43 14.89
CA VAL A 14 11.96 -4.87 13.66
C VAL A 14 13.42 -5.26 13.58
N TYR A 15 13.83 -5.96 12.52
CA TYR A 15 15.24 -6.34 12.30
C TYR A 15 16.02 -5.26 11.56
N LEU A 16 15.37 -4.62 10.58
CA LEU A 16 15.95 -3.54 9.79
C LEU A 16 14.88 -2.51 9.55
N ALA A 17 15.22 -1.25 9.70
CA ALA A 17 14.36 -0.15 9.32
C ALA A 17 15.15 0.82 8.43
N VAL A 18 14.53 1.24 7.33
CA VAL A 18 15.05 2.27 6.44
C VAL A 18 14.08 3.42 6.39
N PHE A 19 14.56 4.60 6.75
CA PHE A 19 13.78 5.83 6.76
C PHE A 19 14.34 6.77 5.70
N LYS A 20 13.51 7.15 4.72
CA LYS A 20 13.93 7.97 3.59
C LYS A 20 13.00 9.16 3.38
N ARG A 21 13.56 10.27 2.92
CA ARG A 21 12.78 11.37 2.40
C ARG A 21 12.60 11.23 0.89
N LEU A 22 11.38 11.39 0.42
CA LEU A 22 11.02 11.43 -1.00
C LEU A 22 10.73 12.87 -1.40
N GLY A 23 11.14 13.21 -2.63
CA GLY A 23 10.83 14.49 -3.25
C GLY A 23 9.44 14.52 -3.89
N PRO A 24 9.14 15.54 -4.71
CA PRO A 24 7.87 15.67 -5.41
C PRO A 24 7.52 14.41 -6.20
N SER A 25 6.23 14.08 -6.24
CA SER A 25 5.73 12.92 -6.98
C SER A 25 5.69 13.23 -8.49
N PHE A 26 6.27 12.32 -9.25
CA PHE A 26 6.14 12.28 -10.71
C PHE A 26 5.72 10.87 -11.09
N GLY A 27 4.61 10.71 -11.77
CA GLY A 27 4.25 9.38 -12.26
C GLY A 27 2.77 9.16 -12.45
N GLY A 28 2.45 7.90 -12.76
CA GLY A 28 1.10 7.46 -13.06
C GLY A 28 0.19 7.35 -11.83
N PRO A 29 -1.06 6.94 -12.06
CA PRO A 29 -2.11 6.87 -11.04
C PRO A 29 -1.79 6.01 -9.82
N LEU A 30 -0.96 4.98 -9.97
CA LEU A 30 -0.53 4.10 -8.89
C LEU A 30 0.92 4.33 -8.45
N SER A 31 1.50 5.47 -8.78
CA SER A 31 2.86 5.83 -8.36
C SER A 31 2.95 5.98 -6.85
N PHE A 32 3.90 5.27 -6.22
CA PHE A 32 4.08 5.28 -4.77
C PHE A 32 4.65 6.59 -4.21
N PRO A 33 5.69 7.22 -4.83
CA PRO A 33 6.32 8.38 -4.23
C PRO A 33 5.34 9.52 -3.96
N LEU A 34 5.39 10.02 -2.73
CA LEU A 34 4.78 11.27 -2.29
C LEU A 34 5.87 12.11 -1.65
N GLU A 35 5.82 13.43 -1.80
CA GLU A 35 6.72 14.30 -1.05
C GLU A 35 6.53 14.09 0.44
N GLY A 36 7.60 13.71 1.13
CA GLY A 36 7.54 13.39 2.56
C GLY A 36 8.49 12.27 2.94
N TRP A 37 8.11 11.52 3.97
CA TRP A 37 8.92 10.46 4.53
C TRP A 37 8.31 9.08 4.28
N THR A 38 9.16 8.10 4.03
CA THR A 38 8.77 6.69 3.96
C THR A 38 9.59 5.86 4.92
N LEU A 39 8.93 4.88 5.55
CA LEU A 39 9.53 3.90 6.43
C LEU A 39 9.37 2.51 5.79
N ALA A 40 10.47 1.80 5.60
CA ALA A 40 10.47 0.38 5.33
C ALA A 40 11.02 -0.34 6.56
N ALA A 41 10.27 -1.32 7.06
CA ALA A 41 10.66 -2.09 8.24
C ALA A 41 10.53 -3.58 7.95
N ASP A 42 11.60 -4.33 8.20
CA ASP A 42 11.62 -5.78 8.04
C ASP A 42 11.24 -6.44 9.37
N LEU A 43 10.21 -7.27 9.32
CA LEU A 43 9.62 -7.96 10.47
C LEU A 43 9.53 -9.47 10.16
N PRO A 44 9.73 -10.35 11.17
CA PRO A 44 9.51 -11.77 10.96
C PRO A 44 8.03 -12.07 10.71
N ALA A 45 7.73 -12.80 9.64
CA ALA A 45 6.36 -13.12 9.26
C ALA A 45 5.58 -13.90 10.36
N ALA A 46 6.30 -14.62 11.22
CA ALA A 46 5.71 -15.40 12.31
C ALA A 46 5.61 -14.63 13.64
N ALA A 47 5.89 -13.32 13.65
CA ALA A 47 5.80 -12.52 14.88
C ALA A 47 4.38 -12.53 15.44
N PRO A 48 4.19 -12.82 16.75
CA PRO A 48 2.86 -12.79 17.36
C PRO A 48 2.22 -11.40 17.24
N GLY A 49 0.94 -11.36 16.85
CA GLY A 49 0.18 -10.12 16.72
C GLY A 49 0.58 -9.24 15.54
N LEU A 50 1.39 -9.75 14.60
CA LEU A 50 1.89 -8.98 13.46
C LEU A 50 0.74 -8.50 12.56
N SER A 51 -0.15 -9.39 12.14
CA SER A 51 -1.23 -9.05 11.20
C SER A 51 -2.13 -7.91 11.69
N PRO A 52 -2.71 -7.97 12.90
CA PRO A 52 -3.51 -6.85 13.40
C PRO A 52 -2.71 -5.56 13.61
N ALA A 53 -1.43 -5.66 13.98
CA ALA A 53 -0.57 -4.48 14.10
C ALA A 53 -0.28 -3.82 12.74
N LEU A 54 -0.12 -4.61 11.69
CA LEU A 54 0.05 -4.10 10.33
C LEU A 54 -1.25 -3.48 9.80
N ASP A 55 -2.42 -4.02 10.14
CA ASP A 55 -3.71 -3.41 9.81
C ASP A 55 -3.86 -2.03 10.45
N GLU A 56 -3.50 -1.88 11.72
CA GLU A 56 -3.48 -0.58 12.41
C GLU A 56 -2.48 0.41 11.75
N LEU A 57 -1.31 -0.08 11.34
CA LEU A 57 -0.34 0.75 10.62
C LEU A 57 -0.86 1.24 9.27
N ASP A 58 -1.54 0.38 8.52
CA ASP A 58 -2.14 0.74 7.24
C ASP A 58 -3.22 1.82 7.42
N GLU A 59 -4.09 1.67 8.43
CA GLU A 59 -5.11 2.68 8.76
C GLU A 59 -4.47 4.01 9.15
N LEU A 60 -3.46 3.98 10.02
CA LEU A 60 -2.74 5.18 10.45
C LEU A 60 -2.08 5.88 9.26
N VAL A 61 -1.47 5.13 8.33
CA VAL A 61 -0.86 5.68 7.12
C VAL A 61 -1.92 6.31 6.22
N ALA A 62 -3.06 5.65 6.02
CA ALA A 62 -4.17 6.19 5.24
C ALA A 62 -4.73 7.50 5.85
N ASP A 63 -4.94 7.52 7.15
CA ASP A 63 -5.44 8.69 7.89
C ASP A 63 -4.49 9.89 7.80
N CYS A 64 -3.19 9.63 7.70
CA CYS A 64 -2.18 10.66 7.49
C CYS A 64 -1.98 11.09 6.02
N GLY A 65 -2.80 10.60 5.11
CA GLY A 65 -2.67 10.87 3.67
C GLY A 65 -1.49 10.16 3.01
N GLY A 66 -0.93 9.16 3.66
CA GLY A 66 0.16 8.33 3.14
C GLY A 66 -0.34 7.15 2.31
N ARG A 67 0.59 6.31 1.89
CA ARG A 67 0.28 5.11 1.11
C ARG A 67 1.28 3.99 1.32
N VAL A 68 0.85 2.77 1.08
CA VAL A 68 1.66 1.56 1.07
C VAL A 68 2.25 1.35 -0.33
N TYR A 69 3.50 0.91 -0.40
CA TYR A 69 4.16 0.60 -1.66
C TYR A 69 3.67 -0.74 -2.21
N LEU A 70 2.86 -0.70 -3.27
CA LEU A 70 2.17 -1.87 -3.82
C LEU A 70 3.13 -2.97 -4.31
N SER A 71 4.31 -2.61 -4.81
CA SER A 71 5.28 -3.62 -5.28
C SER A 71 5.89 -4.47 -4.15
N LYS A 72 5.74 -4.06 -2.90
CA LYS A 72 6.18 -4.80 -1.71
C LYS A 72 5.01 -5.26 -0.85
N ASP A 73 3.79 -5.01 -1.30
CA ASP A 73 2.60 -5.35 -0.54
C ASP A 73 2.14 -6.78 -0.80
N ALA A 74 1.78 -7.48 0.28
CA ALA A 74 1.22 -8.82 0.23
C ALA A 74 -0.16 -8.92 0.91
N ARG A 75 -0.63 -7.85 1.59
CA ARG A 75 -1.76 -7.96 2.50
C ARG A 75 -2.65 -6.72 2.65
N LEU A 76 -2.35 -5.61 1.99
CA LEU A 76 -3.18 -4.39 2.04
C LEU A 76 -4.64 -4.73 1.75
N ARG A 77 -5.54 -4.25 2.58
CA ARG A 77 -6.99 -4.42 2.38
C ARG A 77 -7.46 -3.56 1.20
N PRO A 78 -8.28 -4.12 0.29
CA PRO A 78 -8.72 -3.41 -0.91
C PRO A 78 -9.49 -2.11 -0.60
N GLU A 79 -10.15 -2.01 0.55
CA GLU A 79 -10.90 -0.83 0.98
C GLU A 79 -10.02 0.40 1.20
N LEU A 80 -8.75 0.20 1.56
CA LEU A 80 -7.80 1.30 1.77
C LEU A 80 -7.17 1.80 0.47
N LEU A 81 -7.22 1.01 -0.60
CA LEU A 81 -6.56 1.35 -1.86
C LEU A 81 -7.06 2.69 -2.46
N PRO A 82 -8.39 2.94 -2.58
CA PRO A 82 -8.87 4.23 -3.12
C PRO A 82 -8.55 5.43 -2.23
N VAL A 83 -8.39 5.22 -0.92
CA VAL A 83 -7.98 6.27 0.02
C VAL A 83 -6.52 6.63 -0.20
N MET A 84 -5.65 5.63 -0.34
CA MET A 84 -4.20 5.81 -0.53
C MET A 84 -3.84 6.26 -1.95
N TYR A 85 -4.62 5.87 -2.95
CA TYR A 85 -4.38 6.14 -4.37
C TYR A 85 -5.60 6.82 -5.01
N PRO A 86 -5.74 8.14 -4.86
CA PRO A 86 -6.92 8.89 -5.32
C PRO A 86 -7.17 8.81 -6.82
N GLN A 87 -6.14 8.49 -7.62
CA GLN A 87 -6.25 8.34 -9.08
C GLN A 87 -6.53 6.90 -9.52
N LEU A 88 -6.99 6.04 -8.61
CA LEU A 88 -7.29 4.64 -8.89
C LEU A 88 -8.27 4.46 -10.05
N GLU A 89 -9.32 5.28 -10.13
CA GLU A 89 -10.30 5.20 -11.20
C GLU A 89 -9.72 5.58 -12.57
N SER A 90 -8.78 6.51 -12.61
CA SER A 90 -8.02 6.83 -13.83
C SER A 90 -7.20 5.63 -14.30
N PHE A 91 -6.57 4.90 -13.37
CA PHE A 91 -5.88 3.65 -13.68
C PHE A 91 -6.84 2.59 -14.24
N ARG A 92 -7.98 2.38 -13.58
CA ARG A 92 -8.99 1.41 -14.02
C ARG A 92 -9.51 1.72 -15.41
N ALA A 93 -9.82 2.99 -15.68
CA ALA A 93 -10.29 3.43 -17.00
C ALA A 93 -9.23 3.23 -18.09
N GLN A 94 -7.96 3.51 -17.80
CA GLN A 94 -6.87 3.29 -18.74
C GLN A 94 -6.65 1.80 -18.99
N ARG A 95 -6.68 0.99 -17.93
CA ARG A 95 -6.56 -0.46 -18.03
C ARG A 95 -7.68 -1.06 -18.89
N ALA A 96 -8.93 -0.67 -18.67
CA ALA A 96 -10.07 -1.16 -19.45
C ALA A 96 -9.93 -0.87 -20.98
N ARG A 97 -9.28 0.24 -21.32
CA ARG A 97 -8.98 0.56 -22.73
C ARG A 97 -7.84 -0.29 -23.30
N SER A 98 -6.83 -0.60 -22.49
CA SER A 98 -5.63 -1.33 -22.94
C SER A 98 -5.80 -2.85 -22.90
N ASP A 99 -6.66 -3.35 -22.03
CA ASP A 99 -6.95 -4.77 -21.82
C ASP A 99 -8.45 -4.99 -21.62
N PRO A 100 -9.27 -4.75 -22.67
CA PRO A 100 -10.72 -4.80 -22.58
C PRO A 100 -11.25 -6.20 -22.23
N ASP A 101 -10.53 -7.24 -22.63
CA ASP A 101 -10.90 -8.64 -22.35
C ASP A 101 -10.39 -9.13 -20.99
N GLY A 102 -9.67 -8.30 -20.25
CA GLY A 102 -9.15 -8.62 -18.93
C GLY A 102 -8.19 -9.81 -18.90
N VAL A 103 -7.36 -9.94 -19.93
CA VAL A 103 -6.40 -11.06 -20.09
C VAL A 103 -5.24 -10.93 -19.10
N LEU A 104 -4.75 -9.70 -18.89
CA LEU A 104 -3.63 -9.43 -17.98
C LEU A 104 -4.10 -9.43 -16.54
N ARG A 105 -3.73 -10.46 -15.79
CA ARG A 105 -4.15 -10.66 -14.39
C ARG A 105 -2.96 -11.02 -13.51
N SER A 106 -3.00 -10.57 -12.26
CA SER A 106 -2.06 -10.96 -11.21
C SER A 106 -2.80 -11.21 -9.89
N ASP A 107 -2.17 -11.92 -8.96
CA ASP A 107 -2.77 -12.17 -7.64
C ASP A 107 -2.95 -10.85 -6.87
N LEU A 108 -1.96 -9.96 -6.94
CA LEU A 108 -2.06 -8.61 -6.40
C LEU A 108 -3.25 -7.87 -7.02
N GLY A 109 -3.37 -7.92 -8.34
CA GLY A 109 -4.45 -7.24 -9.07
C GLY A 109 -5.82 -7.77 -8.69
N ARG A 110 -5.98 -9.09 -8.54
CA ARG A 110 -7.23 -9.69 -8.07
C ARG A 110 -7.56 -9.29 -6.64
N ARG A 111 -6.59 -9.39 -5.72
CA ARG A 111 -6.78 -9.05 -4.32
C ARG A 111 -7.18 -7.58 -4.12
N LEU A 112 -6.60 -6.68 -4.87
CA LEU A 112 -6.84 -5.23 -4.76
C LEU A 112 -7.95 -4.70 -5.69
N GLY A 113 -8.63 -5.56 -6.43
CA GLY A 113 -9.67 -5.13 -7.37
C GLY A 113 -9.13 -4.30 -8.55
N LEU A 114 -7.88 -4.54 -8.95
CA LEU A 114 -7.25 -3.88 -10.10
C LEU A 114 -7.49 -4.61 -11.41
N CYS A 115 -7.81 -5.91 -11.34
CA CYS A 115 -7.97 -6.80 -12.49
C CYS A 115 -9.42 -7.13 -12.84
N GLU A 116 -10.38 -6.65 -12.08
CA GLU A 116 -11.80 -6.84 -12.41
C GLU A 116 -12.10 -5.98 -13.63
N GLY A 117 -12.42 -6.66 -14.74
CA GLY A 117 -13.02 -6.02 -15.89
C GLY A 117 -14.38 -5.48 -15.49
N ALA A 118 -14.82 -4.41 -16.14
CA ALA A 118 -16.21 -4.00 -16.08
C ALA A 118 -17.06 -5.23 -16.43
N GLY A 119 -17.72 -5.80 -15.42
CA GLY A 119 -18.75 -6.79 -15.64
C GLY A 119 -19.95 -6.12 -16.28
#